data_a37e64bd50559f5cda993fd26ef233a7
#
_entry.id   a37e64bd50559f5cda993fd26ef233a7
#
_cell.length_a   1.000
_cell.length_b   1.000
_cell.length_c   1.000
_cell.angle_alpha   90.00
_cell.angle_beta   90.00
_cell.angle_gamma   90.00
#
_symmetry.space_group_name_H-M   'P 1'
#
loop_
_entity.id
_entity.type
_entity.pdbx_description
1 polymer ?
#
loop_
_entity_poly.entity_id
_entity_poly.type
_entity_poly.pdbx_seq_one_letter_code
_entity_poly.pdbx_strand_id
1 'polypeptide(L)'
;KLLATLWDDDGAVCVAGLTEREAPTPDYSEETLRDEAGLPDGVSTIGRGSILSRIWNKPSITVTGIDAPSVKNASNTLSPEVSVVISMRVAPGQPAREAYGALEAHLRAHAPFGAELSFRDVDCGDAFLVDTSGAAVTSARDALREGYGVEPVDIGVGGSIPFIADLVREFPGAQILVTGVEDPHARAHSPNESLHLDTFRRALVSEALLLEELDRG
;
A
#
# COMPACT_ATOMS: atom_id res chain seq x y z
N LYS A 1 2.92 -25.62 0.90
CA LYS A 1 3.74 -25.61 -0.34
C LYS A 1 3.25 -24.56 -1.34
N LEU A 2 1.95 -24.54 -1.69
CA LEU A 2 1.41 -23.58 -2.65
C LEU A 2 1.76 -22.14 -2.31
N LEU A 3 1.46 -21.69 -1.10
CA LEU A 3 1.74 -20.32 -0.67
C LEU A 3 3.22 -19.95 -0.74
N ALA A 4 4.12 -20.91 -0.51
CA ALA A 4 5.56 -20.68 -0.59
C ALA A 4 6.05 -20.38 -2.03
N THR A 5 5.25 -20.63 -3.06
CA THR A 5 5.59 -20.28 -4.45
C THR A 5 5.34 -18.82 -4.80
N LEU A 6 4.67 -18.08 -3.91
CA LEU A 6 4.34 -16.68 -4.14
C LEU A 6 5.55 -15.75 -3.99
N TRP A 7 6.60 -16.20 -3.31
CA TRP A 7 7.83 -15.44 -3.06
C TRP A 7 9.06 -16.28 -3.36
N ASP A 8 10.14 -15.61 -3.69
CA ASP A 8 11.46 -16.21 -3.77
C ASP A 8 12.20 -16.14 -2.41
N ASP A 9 13.47 -16.57 -2.42
CA ASP A 9 14.31 -16.59 -1.22
C ASP A 9 14.64 -15.20 -0.64
N ASP A 10 14.52 -14.14 -1.46
CA ASP A 10 14.67 -12.74 -1.02
C ASP A 10 13.34 -12.14 -0.57
N GLY A 11 12.23 -12.89 -0.64
CA GLY A 11 10.90 -12.41 -0.34
C GLY A 11 10.28 -11.51 -1.42
N ALA A 12 10.85 -11.49 -2.62
CA ALA A 12 10.24 -10.81 -3.76
C ALA A 12 9.09 -11.65 -4.34
N VAL A 13 8.05 -10.99 -4.83
CA VAL A 13 6.87 -11.66 -5.39
C VAL A 13 7.24 -12.38 -6.69
N CYS A 14 6.88 -13.67 -6.80
CA CYS A 14 7.20 -14.56 -7.93
C CYS A 14 6.02 -14.84 -8.86
N VAL A 15 4.99 -14.02 -8.87
CA VAL A 15 3.81 -14.18 -9.73
C VAL A 15 4.09 -13.54 -11.08
N ALA A 16 4.22 -14.35 -12.13
CA ALA A 16 4.43 -13.85 -13.48
C ALA A 16 3.23 -13.01 -13.97
N GLY A 17 3.51 -11.90 -14.65
CA GLY A 17 2.48 -10.98 -15.16
C GLY A 17 2.10 -9.86 -14.18
N LEU A 18 2.70 -9.82 -12.99
CA LEU A 18 2.63 -8.64 -12.14
C LEU A 18 3.66 -7.60 -12.59
N THR A 19 3.23 -6.35 -12.63
CA THR A 19 4.09 -5.22 -13.00
C THR A 19 4.93 -4.80 -11.81
N GLU A 20 6.24 -4.71 -12.01
CA GLU A 20 7.16 -4.00 -11.11
C GLU A 20 7.49 -2.65 -11.72
N ARG A 21 7.47 -1.61 -10.90
CA ARG A 21 7.79 -0.26 -11.34
C ARG A 21 8.90 0.32 -10.46
N GLU A 22 9.90 0.91 -11.11
CA GLU A 22 10.83 1.82 -10.46
C GLU A 22 10.36 3.25 -10.74
N ALA A 23 10.28 4.07 -9.71
CA ALA A 23 9.90 5.46 -9.80
C ALA A 23 10.82 6.31 -8.91
N PRO A 24 11.03 7.59 -9.24
CA PRO A 24 11.71 8.49 -8.35
C PRO A 24 11.07 8.47 -6.96
N THR A 25 11.90 8.39 -5.94
CA THR A 25 11.48 8.43 -4.53
C THR A 25 12.25 9.54 -3.83
N PRO A 26 11.67 10.16 -2.77
CA PRO A 26 12.44 11.11 -1.95
C PRO A 26 13.65 10.42 -1.33
N ASP A 27 14.63 11.22 -0.93
CA ASP A 27 15.79 10.73 -0.16
C ASP A 27 15.34 10.45 1.28
N TYR A 28 14.98 9.19 1.51
CA TYR A 28 14.47 8.71 2.80
C TYR A 28 15.17 7.41 3.16
N SER A 29 15.91 7.43 4.24
CA SER A 29 16.78 6.30 4.58
C SER A 29 16.01 5.06 5.04
N GLU A 30 16.55 3.89 4.77
CA GLU A 30 16.00 2.64 5.33
C GLU A 30 16.02 2.66 6.86
N GLU A 31 17.04 3.27 7.49
CA GLU A 31 17.16 3.42 8.95
C GLU A 31 15.96 4.20 9.51
N THR A 32 15.62 5.35 8.92
CA THR A 32 14.47 6.16 9.32
C THR A 32 13.17 5.35 9.22
N LEU A 33 12.98 4.64 8.10
CA LEU A 33 11.78 3.81 7.91
C LEU A 33 11.69 2.64 8.90
N ARG A 34 12.82 2.06 9.27
CA ARG A 34 12.87 0.99 10.29
C ARG A 34 12.45 1.53 11.65
N ASP A 35 12.94 2.70 12.03
CA ASP A 35 12.58 3.35 13.29
C ASP A 35 11.09 3.72 13.33
N GLU A 36 10.58 4.34 12.29
CA GLU A 36 9.16 4.72 12.17
C GLU A 36 8.22 3.51 12.17
N ALA A 37 8.61 2.42 11.52
CA ALA A 37 7.86 1.18 11.51
C ALA A 37 7.99 0.38 12.82
N GLY A 38 8.89 0.75 13.73
CA GLY A 38 9.18 0.01 14.94
C GLY A 38 9.72 -1.39 14.66
N LEU A 39 10.52 -1.54 13.59
CA LEU A 39 11.03 -2.84 13.16
C LEU A 39 12.08 -3.35 14.18
N PRO A 40 11.91 -4.54 14.79
CA PRO A 40 12.85 -5.06 15.76
C PRO A 40 14.27 -5.26 15.19
N ASP A 41 15.28 -5.15 16.05
CA ASP A 41 16.67 -5.46 15.70
C ASP A 41 16.81 -6.88 15.14
N GLY A 42 17.65 -7.01 14.11
CA GLY A 42 17.94 -8.29 13.46
C GLY A 42 16.87 -8.77 12.48
N VAL A 43 15.75 -8.04 12.33
CA VAL A 43 14.76 -8.31 11.26
C VAL A 43 15.25 -7.67 9.96
N SER A 44 15.31 -8.48 8.89
CA SER A 44 15.67 -7.99 7.55
C SER A 44 14.42 -7.54 6.79
N THR A 45 14.57 -6.52 5.96
CA THR A 45 13.55 -6.16 4.97
C THR A 45 13.58 -7.14 3.80
N ILE A 46 12.44 -7.36 3.16
CA ILE A 46 12.28 -8.31 2.05
C ILE A 46 12.12 -7.60 0.71
N GLY A 47 12.33 -8.33 -0.38
CA GLY A 47 12.20 -7.84 -1.75
C GLY A 47 13.46 -7.13 -2.26
N ARG A 48 13.42 -6.65 -3.51
CA ARG A 48 14.57 -6.08 -4.24
C ARG A 48 14.34 -4.63 -4.63
N GLY A 49 15.43 -3.88 -4.74
CA GLY A 49 15.44 -2.45 -5.08
C GLY A 49 15.39 -1.53 -3.87
N SER A 50 15.15 -0.23 -4.10
CA SER A 50 15.05 0.73 -3.00
C SER A 50 13.86 0.41 -2.10
N ILE A 51 13.99 0.68 -0.80
CA ILE A 51 12.94 0.37 0.18
C ILE A 51 11.62 1.08 -0.17
N LEU A 52 11.68 2.33 -0.59
CA LEU A 52 10.49 3.08 -0.97
C LEU A 52 9.84 2.53 -2.24
N SER A 53 10.63 2.10 -3.23
CA SER A 53 10.11 1.45 -4.43
C SER A 53 9.39 0.15 -4.09
N ARG A 54 9.93 -0.65 -3.16
CA ARG A 54 9.29 -1.88 -2.68
C ARG A 54 7.93 -1.61 -2.02
N ILE A 55 7.80 -0.52 -1.27
CA ILE A 55 6.57 -0.16 -0.55
C ILE A 55 5.52 0.46 -1.49
N TRP A 56 5.93 1.29 -2.47
CA TRP A 56 5.02 2.13 -3.23
C TRP A 56 4.79 1.70 -4.67
N ASN A 57 5.76 1.03 -5.29
CA ASN A 57 5.80 0.84 -6.75
C ASN A 57 5.87 -0.62 -7.19
N LYS A 58 6.00 -1.56 -6.26
CA LYS A 58 6.10 -3.00 -6.55
C LYS A 58 4.90 -3.75 -5.97
N PRO A 59 4.55 -4.89 -6.55
CA PRO A 59 3.49 -5.72 -6.01
C PRO A 59 3.93 -6.30 -4.66
N SER A 60 2.98 -6.43 -3.76
CA SER A 60 3.16 -7.19 -2.51
C SER A 60 2.02 -8.16 -2.30
N ILE A 61 2.31 -9.30 -1.71
CA ILE A 61 1.33 -10.33 -1.38
C ILE A 61 1.46 -10.65 0.10
N THR A 62 0.33 -10.72 0.78
CA THR A 62 0.27 -11.08 2.19
C THR A 62 -0.84 -12.08 2.41
N VAL A 63 -0.56 -13.15 3.14
CA VAL A 63 -1.59 -14.06 3.65
C VAL A 63 -2.16 -13.44 4.92
N THR A 64 -3.42 -12.99 4.85
CA THR A 64 -4.07 -12.28 5.96
C THR A 64 -4.96 -13.18 6.81
N GLY A 65 -5.24 -14.39 6.36
CA GLY A 65 -5.97 -15.37 7.12
C GLY A 65 -5.77 -16.79 6.60
N ILE A 66 -5.76 -17.74 7.52
CA ILE A 66 -5.76 -19.19 7.22
C ILE A 66 -6.78 -19.84 8.14
N ASP A 67 -7.76 -20.50 7.54
CA ASP A 67 -8.74 -21.30 8.28
C ASP A 67 -8.27 -22.76 8.34
N ALA A 68 -7.51 -23.05 9.40
CA ALA A 68 -6.96 -24.36 9.70
C ALA A 68 -7.17 -24.67 11.19
N PRO A 69 -7.14 -25.95 11.60
CA PRO A 69 -7.27 -26.28 13.02
C PRO A 69 -6.21 -25.56 13.86
N SER A 70 -6.65 -24.92 14.95
CA SER A 70 -5.72 -24.29 15.90
C SER A 70 -4.89 -25.35 16.63
N VAL A 71 -3.72 -24.95 17.15
CA VAL A 71 -2.87 -25.85 17.95
C VAL A 71 -3.65 -26.48 19.11
N LYS A 72 -4.56 -25.71 19.73
CA LYS A 72 -5.44 -26.20 20.82
C LYS A 72 -6.38 -27.33 20.36
N ASN A 73 -6.82 -27.29 19.10
CA ASN A 73 -7.76 -28.24 18.51
C ASN A 73 -7.06 -29.22 17.56
N ALA A 74 -5.74 -29.32 17.62
CA ALA A 74 -4.98 -30.26 16.80
C ALA A 74 -5.35 -31.71 17.11
N SER A 75 -5.49 -32.51 16.07
CA SER A 75 -5.74 -33.94 16.15
C SER A 75 -4.97 -34.68 15.04
N ASN A 76 -4.92 -36.01 15.12
CA ASN A 76 -4.34 -36.82 14.05
C ASN A 76 -5.27 -36.98 12.83
N THR A 77 -6.45 -36.36 12.85
CA THR A 77 -7.36 -36.34 11.72
C THR A 77 -6.92 -35.28 10.72
N LEU A 78 -6.74 -35.66 9.47
CA LEU A 78 -6.34 -34.73 8.41
C LEU A 78 -7.53 -33.84 8.03
N SER A 79 -7.28 -32.54 7.89
CA SER A 79 -8.27 -31.63 7.35
C SER A 79 -8.38 -31.84 5.83
N PRO A 80 -9.58 -32.05 5.27
CA PRO A 80 -9.77 -32.24 3.84
C PRO A 80 -9.70 -30.92 3.05
N GLU A 81 -9.86 -29.79 3.73
CA GLU A 81 -9.93 -28.46 3.13
C GLU A 81 -9.26 -27.43 4.02
N VAL A 82 -8.66 -26.41 3.40
CA VAL A 82 -8.10 -25.22 4.07
C VAL A 82 -8.48 -24.01 3.24
N SER A 83 -9.04 -23.00 3.87
CA SER A 83 -9.29 -21.69 3.26
C SER A 83 -8.19 -20.69 3.63
N VAL A 84 -7.83 -19.84 2.66
CA VAL A 84 -6.77 -18.83 2.82
C VAL A 84 -7.27 -17.51 2.26
N VAL A 85 -7.06 -16.42 2.99
CA VAL A 85 -7.27 -15.06 2.49
C VAL A 85 -5.92 -14.49 2.07
N ILE A 86 -5.85 -14.06 0.81
CA ILE A 86 -4.67 -13.42 0.23
C ILE A 86 -5.02 -11.98 -0.08
N SER A 87 -4.25 -11.06 0.47
CA SER A 87 -4.27 -9.64 0.11
C SER A 87 -3.10 -9.37 -0.83
N MET A 88 -3.39 -8.81 -1.99
CA MET A 88 -2.38 -8.43 -2.98
C MET A 88 -2.48 -6.94 -3.27
N ARG A 89 -1.36 -6.25 -3.20
CA ARG A 89 -1.22 -4.87 -3.67
C ARG A 89 -0.55 -4.87 -5.02
N VAL A 90 -1.03 -4.04 -5.92
CA VAL A 90 -0.52 -3.94 -7.30
C VAL A 90 0.21 -2.62 -7.51
N ALA A 91 1.21 -2.64 -8.38
CA ALA A 91 1.91 -1.42 -8.76
C ALA A 91 0.97 -0.45 -9.49
N PRO A 92 1.16 0.88 -9.32
CA PRO A 92 0.41 1.87 -10.08
C PRO A 92 0.52 1.63 -11.60
N GLY A 93 -0.63 1.68 -12.30
CA GLY A 93 -0.72 1.47 -13.74
C GLY A 93 -1.02 0.03 -14.18
N GLN A 94 -1.10 -0.92 -13.25
CA GLN A 94 -1.60 -2.26 -13.54
C GLN A 94 -3.07 -2.38 -13.11
N PRO A 95 -4.00 -2.78 -14.00
CA PRO A 95 -5.37 -3.06 -13.61
C PRO A 95 -5.46 -4.21 -12.60
N ALA A 96 -6.17 -3.99 -11.50
CA ALA A 96 -6.26 -4.97 -10.42
C ALA A 96 -6.87 -6.31 -10.87
N ARG A 97 -7.80 -6.28 -11.84
CA ARG A 97 -8.40 -7.48 -12.40
C ARG A 97 -7.41 -8.32 -13.21
N GLU A 98 -6.47 -7.69 -13.92
CA GLU A 98 -5.41 -8.39 -14.64
C GLU A 98 -4.41 -9.01 -13.65
N ALA A 99 -4.04 -8.27 -12.61
CA ALA A 99 -3.18 -8.76 -11.55
C ALA A 99 -3.81 -9.96 -10.81
N TYR A 100 -5.12 -9.90 -10.53
CA TYR A 100 -5.86 -11.06 -10.00
C TYR A 100 -5.77 -12.27 -10.93
N GLY A 101 -5.97 -12.07 -12.24
CA GLY A 101 -5.85 -13.15 -13.23
C GLY A 101 -4.47 -13.80 -13.23
N ALA A 102 -3.41 -12.99 -13.08
CA ALA A 102 -2.04 -13.48 -12.96
C ALA A 102 -1.84 -14.31 -11.67
N LEU A 103 -2.35 -13.84 -10.54
CA LEU A 103 -2.30 -14.56 -9.26
C LEU A 103 -3.08 -15.89 -9.34
N GLU A 104 -4.29 -15.88 -9.88
CA GLU A 104 -5.10 -17.09 -10.05
C GLU A 104 -4.39 -18.11 -10.94
N ALA A 105 -3.85 -17.67 -12.08
CA ALA A 105 -3.10 -18.54 -12.99
C ALA A 105 -1.86 -19.14 -12.31
N HIS A 106 -1.11 -18.34 -11.55
CA HIS A 106 0.03 -18.81 -10.78
C HIS A 106 -0.36 -19.90 -9.78
N LEU A 107 -1.40 -19.64 -8.97
CA LEU A 107 -1.86 -20.58 -7.96
C LEU A 107 -2.33 -21.91 -8.59
N ARG A 108 -3.08 -21.85 -9.70
CA ARG A 108 -3.53 -23.06 -10.43
C ARG A 108 -2.34 -23.86 -10.99
N ALA A 109 -1.34 -23.17 -11.54
CA ALA A 109 -0.16 -23.82 -12.11
C ALA A 109 0.72 -24.51 -11.05
N HIS A 110 0.70 -24.02 -9.80
CA HIS A 110 1.53 -24.54 -8.71
C HIS A 110 0.74 -25.38 -7.69
N ALA A 111 -0.51 -25.71 -7.97
CA ALA A 111 -1.33 -26.55 -7.08
C ALA A 111 -0.64 -27.92 -6.86
N PRO A 112 -0.22 -28.24 -5.62
CA PRO A 112 0.54 -29.46 -5.38
C PRO A 112 -0.35 -30.70 -5.34
N PHE A 113 0.15 -31.81 -5.81
CA PHE A 113 -0.46 -33.14 -5.65
C PHE A 113 -1.89 -33.28 -6.18
N GLY A 114 -2.28 -32.48 -7.18
CA GLY A 114 -3.64 -32.51 -7.72
C GLY A 114 -4.69 -31.87 -6.83
N ALA A 115 -4.27 -31.00 -5.89
CA ALA A 115 -5.21 -30.24 -5.05
C ALA A 115 -6.13 -29.38 -5.92
N GLU A 116 -7.42 -29.43 -5.63
CA GLU A 116 -8.42 -28.60 -6.29
C GLU A 116 -8.48 -27.21 -5.64
N LEU A 117 -8.51 -26.16 -6.45
CA LEU A 117 -8.57 -24.79 -5.99
C LEU A 117 -9.89 -24.13 -6.41
N SER A 118 -10.55 -23.52 -5.45
CA SER A 118 -11.69 -22.63 -5.67
C SER A 118 -11.36 -21.21 -5.22
N PHE A 119 -11.88 -20.21 -5.91
CA PHE A 119 -11.71 -18.79 -5.61
C PHE A 119 -13.06 -18.15 -5.38
N ARG A 120 -13.20 -17.38 -4.32
CA ARG A 120 -14.45 -16.71 -3.94
C ARG A 120 -14.14 -15.36 -3.31
N ASP A 121 -15.15 -14.53 -3.19
CA ASP A 121 -15.09 -13.24 -2.49
C ASP A 121 -13.97 -12.34 -3.02
N VAL A 122 -13.79 -12.33 -4.36
CA VAL A 122 -12.73 -11.57 -5.03
C VAL A 122 -13.16 -10.11 -5.14
N ASP A 123 -12.44 -9.25 -4.44
CA ASP A 123 -12.56 -7.80 -4.51
C ASP A 123 -11.32 -7.21 -5.19
N CYS A 124 -11.52 -6.24 -6.11
CA CYS A 124 -10.45 -5.63 -6.90
C CYS A 124 -10.67 -4.12 -6.96
N GLY A 125 -9.73 -3.36 -6.39
CA GLY A 125 -9.64 -1.92 -6.52
C GLY A 125 -8.34 -1.54 -7.23
N ASP A 126 -8.44 -0.66 -8.23
CA ASP A 126 -7.28 -0.23 -9.00
C ASP A 126 -6.34 0.66 -8.18
N ALA A 127 -5.04 0.49 -8.41
CA ALA A 127 -4.03 1.38 -7.87
C ALA A 127 -4.11 2.75 -8.57
N PHE A 128 -3.84 3.79 -7.80
CA PHE A 128 -3.92 5.16 -8.27
C PHE A 128 -2.54 5.85 -8.20
N LEU A 129 -2.23 6.64 -9.21
CA LEU A 129 -1.07 7.53 -9.24
C LEU A 129 -1.54 8.95 -9.49
N VAL A 130 -1.30 9.84 -8.53
CA VAL A 130 -1.62 11.27 -8.64
C VAL A 130 -0.67 11.93 -9.65
N ASP A 131 -1.21 12.74 -10.55
CA ASP A 131 -0.42 13.68 -11.33
C ASP A 131 -0.06 14.90 -10.45
N THR A 132 1.21 14.99 -10.10
CA THR A 132 1.74 16.06 -9.25
C THR A 132 2.27 17.27 -10.03
N SER A 133 2.00 17.37 -11.33
CA SER A 133 2.47 18.48 -12.19
C SER A 133 1.53 19.69 -12.23
N GLY A 134 0.32 19.57 -11.67
CA GLY A 134 -0.72 20.59 -11.76
C GLY A 134 -0.48 21.82 -10.89
N ALA A 135 -1.13 22.94 -11.23
CA ALA A 135 -1.01 24.21 -10.50
C ALA A 135 -1.49 24.10 -9.05
N ALA A 136 -2.61 23.38 -8.80
CA ALA A 136 -3.11 23.17 -7.44
C ALA A 136 -2.11 22.39 -6.57
N VAL A 137 -1.30 21.49 -7.14
CA VAL A 137 -0.24 20.80 -6.40
C VAL A 137 0.87 21.79 -6.00
N THR A 138 1.21 22.73 -6.87
CA THR A 138 2.18 23.78 -6.53
C THR A 138 1.68 24.64 -5.38
N SER A 139 0.44 25.14 -5.46
CA SER A 139 -0.19 25.91 -4.38
C SER A 139 -0.26 25.10 -3.08
N ALA A 140 -0.57 23.80 -3.14
CA ALA A 140 -0.59 22.94 -1.98
C ALA A 140 0.79 22.78 -1.33
N ARG A 141 1.86 22.63 -2.14
CA ARG A 141 3.22 22.58 -1.62
C ARG A 141 3.63 23.89 -0.93
N ASP A 142 3.27 25.02 -1.50
CA ASP A 142 3.57 26.32 -0.91
C ASP A 142 2.82 26.51 0.41
N ALA A 143 1.54 26.16 0.46
CA ALA A 143 0.74 26.19 1.68
C ALA A 143 1.25 25.27 2.77
N LEU A 144 1.67 24.04 2.42
CA LEU A 144 2.28 23.09 3.34
C LEU A 144 3.63 23.60 3.86
N ARG A 145 4.47 24.16 2.97
CA ARG A 145 5.75 24.76 3.39
C ARG A 145 5.55 25.88 4.40
N GLU A 146 4.57 26.76 4.18
CA GLU A 146 4.25 27.85 5.10
C GLU A 146 3.70 27.32 6.43
N GLY A 147 2.74 26.40 6.41
CA GLY A 147 2.10 25.87 7.61
C GLY A 147 3.02 25.02 8.48
N TYR A 148 3.89 24.24 7.86
CA TYR A 148 4.82 23.35 8.58
C TYR A 148 6.21 23.95 8.80
N GLY A 149 6.62 24.94 8.01
CA GLY A 149 7.94 25.57 8.07
C GLY A 149 9.08 24.71 7.49
N VAL A 150 8.75 23.66 6.73
CA VAL A 150 9.70 22.74 6.06
C VAL A 150 9.18 22.41 4.67
N GLU A 151 10.10 22.01 3.77
CA GLU A 151 9.71 21.57 2.42
C GLU A 151 8.87 20.29 2.49
N PRO A 152 7.69 20.27 1.84
CA PRO A 152 6.92 19.05 1.70
C PRO A 152 7.57 18.07 0.71
N VAL A 153 7.31 16.78 0.90
CA VAL A 153 7.76 15.73 -0.01
C VAL A 153 6.58 14.91 -0.49
N ASP A 154 6.65 14.43 -1.72
CA ASP A 154 5.66 13.51 -2.25
C ASP A 154 5.99 12.10 -1.75
N ILE A 155 5.00 11.45 -1.16
CA ILE A 155 5.12 10.07 -0.70
C ILE A 155 4.10 9.17 -1.39
N GLY A 156 4.42 7.88 -1.50
CA GLY A 156 3.45 6.87 -1.88
C GLY A 156 2.73 6.31 -0.65
N VAL A 157 1.48 5.92 -0.83
CA VAL A 157 0.73 5.19 0.19
C VAL A 157 0.51 3.77 -0.30
N GLY A 158 1.04 2.80 0.41
CA GLY A 158 0.92 1.38 0.06
C GLY A 158 -0.49 0.79 0.28
N GLY A 159 -1.52 1.60 0.39
CA GLY A 159 -2.92 1.21 0.56
C GLY A 159 -3.80 1.67 -0.59
N SER A 160 -4.79 0.87 -0.98
CA SER A 160 -5.82 1.32 -1.90
C SER A 160 -6.81 2.22 -1.15
N ILE A 161 -7.14 3.36 -1.76
CA ILE A 161 -8.28 4.17 -1.38
C ILE A 161 -9.21 4.16 -2.60
N PRO A 162 -10.13 3.20 -2.72
CA PRO A 162 -10.97 3.04 -3.92
C PRO A 162 -11.74 4.30 -4.29
N PHE A 163 -12.12 5.08 -3.29
CA PHE A 163 -12.80 6.35 -3.47
C PHE A 163 -12.02 7.37 -4.32
N ILE A 164 -10.68 7.39 -4.23
CA ILE A 164 -9.85 8.30 -5.06
C ILE A 164 -9.94 7.90 -6.54
N ALA A 165 -9.85 6.61 -6.84
CA ALA A 165 -9.98 6.12 -8.21
C ALA A 165 -11.38 6.44 -8.79
N ASP A 166 -12.42 6.38 -7.98
CA ASP A 166 -13.79 6.77 -8.36
C ASP A 166 -13.87 8.28 -8.66
N LEU A 167 -13.29 9.12 -7.80
CA LEU A 167 -13.25 10.58 -8.02
C LEU A 167 -12.54 10.95 -9.32
N VAL A 168 -11.41 10.34 -9.62
CA VAL A 168 -10.68 10.58 -10.88
C VAL A 168 -11.51 10.19 -12.09
N ARG A 169 -12.24 9.09 -12.02
CA ARG A 169 -13.12 8.63 -13.11
C ARG A 169 -14.29 9.59 -13.33
N GLU A 170 -14.93 10.05 -12.25
CA GLU A 170 -16.08 10.95 -12.32
C GLU A 170 -15.69 12.40 -12.67
N PHE A 171 -14.50 12.82 -12.25
CA PHE A 171 -13.99 14.18 -12.46
C PHE A 171 -12.60 14.17 -13.12
N PRO A 172 -12.49 13.79 -14.41
CA PRO A 172 -11.20 13.58 -15.07
C PRO A 172 -10.37 14.85 -15.25
N GLY A 173 -10.96 16.03 -15.05
CA GLY A 173 -10.27 17.33 -15.07
C GLY A 173 -9.88 17.87 -13.69
N ALA A 174 -10.23 17.17 -12.61
CA ALA A 174 -9.90 17.59 -11.26
C ALA A 174 -8.45 17.24 -10.90
N GLN A 175 -7.78 18.15 -10.22
CA GLN A 175 -6.47 17.88 -9.61
C GLN A 175 -6.72 17.27 -8.22
N ILE A 176 -6.17 16.10 -8.00
CA ILE A 176 -6.35 15.36 -6.74
C ILE A 176 -5.18 15.68 -5.81
N LEU A 177 -5.49 16.18 -4.64
CA LEU A 177 -4.56 16.42 -3.56
C LEU A 177 -4.87 15.44 -2.42
N VAL A 178 -3.89 14.65 -2.02
CA VAL A 178 -4.01 13.70 -0.91
C VAL A 178 -3.04 14.12 0.17
N THR A 179 -3.58 14.56 1.30
CA THR A 179 -2.82 14.98 2.48
C THR A 179 -3.28 14.20 3.70
N GLY A 180 -2.53 14.28 4.79
CA GLY A 180 -2.88 13.61 6.04
C GLY A 180 -2.38 14.37 7.26
N VAL A 181 -2.80 13.91 8.43
CA VAL A 181 -2.47 14.49 9.74
C VAL A 181 -1.76 13.50 10.65
N GLU A 182 -1.42 12.33 10.14
CA GLU A 182 -0.77 11.28 10.89
C GLU A 182 0.72 11.56 11.10
N ASP A 183 1.26 10.99 12.14
CA ASP A 183 2.68 10.99 12.48
C ASP A 183 3.14 9.55 12.79
N PRO A 184 4.45 9.27 12.88
CA PRO A 184 4.95 7.91 13.11
C PRO A 184 4.45 7.24 14.40
N HIS A 185 3.93 8.02 15.35
CA HIS A 185 3.40 7.52 16.63
C HIS A 185 1.88 7.42 16.65
N ALA A 186 1.19 7.86 15.60
CA ALA A 186 -0.27 7.89 15.52
C ALA A 186 -0.93 6.51 15.70
N ARG A 187 -0.25 5.42 15.31
CA ARG A 187 -0.75 4.04 15.39
C ARG A 187 -2.09 3.86 14.66
N ALA A 188 -2.19 4.43 13.46
CA ALA A 188 -3.38 4.33 12.63
C ALA A 188 -3.94 2.90 12.56
N HIS A 189 -5.26 2.75 12.67
CA HIS A 189 -5.98 1.47 12.67
C HIS A 189 -5.62 0.50 13.83
N SER A 190 -5.01 1.01 14.90
CA SER A 190 -4.56 0.21 16.05
C SER A 190 -5.16 0.71 17.37
N PRO A 191 -5.17 -0.12 18.44
CA PRO A 191 -5.55 0.34 19.77
C PRO A 191 -4.67 1.51 20.21
N ASN A 192 -5.29 2.49 20.87
CA ASN A 192 -4.68 3.75 21.31
C ASN A 192 -4.16 4.61 20.15
N GLU A 193 -4.84 4.60 19.01
CA GLU A 193 -4.63 5.59 17.97
C GLU A 193 -4.68 7.00 18.53
N SER A 194 -3.77 7.86 18.09
CA SER A 194 -3.59 9.21 18.62
C SER A 194 -3.42 10.22 17.49
N LEU A 195 -3.67 11.47 17.81
CA LEU A 195 -3.46 12.61 16.93
C LEU A 195 -2.48 13.59 17.59
N HIS A 196 -1.41 13.93 16.88
CA HIS A 196 -0.46 14.93 17.33
C HIS A 196 -1.04 16.34 17.09
N LEU A 197 -1.39 17.04 18.17
CA LEU A 197 -2.15 18.29 18.07
C LEU A 197 -1.41 19.43 17.34
N ASP A 198 -0.08 19.50 17.41
CA ASP A 198 0.66 20.53 16.67
C ASP A 198 0.69 20.20 15.16
N THR A 199 0.86 18.94 14.79
CA THR A 199 0.73 18.46 13.39
C THR A 199 -0.65 18.79 12.83
N PHE A 200 -1.70 18.48 13.58
CA PHE A 200 -3.07 18.80 13.20
C PHE A 200 -3.29 20.30 13.02
N ARG A 201 -2.79 21.13 13.96
CA ARG A 201 -2.87 22.59 13.84
C ARG A 201 -2.17 23.11 12.58
N ARG A 202 -0.98 22.58 12.27
CA ARG A 202 -0.23 22.95 11.05
C ARG A 202 -0.98 22.54 9.78
N ALA A 203 -1.58 21.35 9.78
CA ALA A 203 -2.41 20.90 8.66
C ALA A 203 -3.61 21.82 8.44
N LEU A 204 -4.31 22.24 9.48
CA LEU A 204 -5.42 23.20 9.38
C LEU A 204 -4.98 24.56 8.82
N VAL A 205 -3.81 25.05 9.24
CA VAL A 205 -3.25 26.31 8.69
C VAL A 205 -2.91 26.12 7.20
N SER A 206 -2.26 25.02 6.83
CA SER A 206 -1.94 24.73 5.43
C SER A 206 -3.17 24.64 4.55
N GLU A 207 -4.24 23.99 5.04
CA GLU A 207 -5.50 23.88 4.32
C GLU A 207 -6.16 25.27 4.11
N ALA A 208 -6.17 26.11 5.15
CA ALA A 208 -6.69 27.47 5.04
C ALA A 208 -5.91 28.33 4.03
N LEU A 209 -4.59 28.23 4.02
CA LEU A 209 -3.72 28.92 3.07
C LEU A 209 -3.96 28.42 1.64
N LEU A 210 -4.10 27.12 1.46
CA LEU A 210 -4.41 26.52 0.14
C LEU A 210 -5.75 27.03 -0.40
N LEU A 211 -6.80 27.03 0.43
CA LEU A 211 -8.11 27.51 0.00
C LEU A 211 -8.09 29.00 -0.36
N GLU A 212 -7.33 29.82 0.40
CA GLU A 212 -7.14 31.24 0.09
C GLU A 212 -6.41 31.43 -1.25
N GLU A 213 -5.39 30.62 -1.54
CA GLU A 213 -4.63 30.69 -2.78
C GLU A 213 -5.47 30.28 -3.98
N LEU A 214 -6.26 29.22 -3.84
CA LEU A 214 -7.15 28.74 -4.92
C LEU A 214 -8.31 29.72 -5.23
N ASP A 215 -8.75 30.50 -4.24
CA ASP A 215 -9.79 31.54 -4.45
C ASP A 215 -9.26 32.76 -5.21
N ARG A 216 -7.94 32.98 -5.20
CA ARG A 216 -7.29 34.13 -5.89
C ARG A 216 -6.95 33.85 -7.36
N GLY A 217 -6.93 32.59 -7.77
CA GLY A 217 -6.52 32.14 -9.12
C GLY A 217 -7.68 31.81 -10.01
#